data_83993d1375fa8926baf1d361c79621aa
#
_entry.id   83993d1375fa8926baf1d361c79621aa
#
_cell.length_a   1.000
_cell.length_b   1.000
_cell.length_c   1.000
_cell.angle_alpha   90.00
_cell.angle_beta   90.00
_cell.angle_gamma   90.00
#
_symmetry.space_group_name_H-M   'P 1'
#
loop_
_entity.id
_entity.type
_entity.pdbx_description
1 polymer ?
#
loop_
_entity_poly.entity_id
_entity_poly.type
_entity_poly.pdbx_seq_one_letter_code
_entity_poly.pdbx_strand_id
1 'polypeptide(L)'
;YSKGRFYNEVLGLSYDHGDKPITKQDLIDNCDDQISMKPESLAKLKDIIFDGRYIYAGIDYSGGSDKSLTVLTLATYIENFFVYFYMKKYEGSEADLNFQMTDIIKTCREWRVNQISVDYGGGMWPNDILSKEFGMTRVMKYQYGNPKQILKWEPNLGRFIVHRSEVLSSFFGAIKRRNVVKFPNWDEFEPFAADFQSVTANYNEKTRMLIYQHNLNQPDDTVHSSCLNFIGSMCLQPRMDIIRPDKIASYHEETPYY
;
A
#
# COMPACT_ATOMS: atom_id res chain seq x y z
N TYR A 1 4.31 -18.80 -23.60
CA TYR A 1 5.06 -17.63 -24.08
C TYR A 1 4.46 -16.37 -23.48
N SER A 2 5.27 -15.48 -22.90
CA SER A 2 4.83 -14.14 -22.58
C SER A 2 4.57 -13.35 -23.87
N LYS A 3 3.66 -12.38 -23.83
CA LYS A 3 3.32 -11.54 -24.98
C LYS A 3 4.56 -10.84 -25.55
N GLY A 4 5.44 -10.32 -24.68
CA GLY A 4 6.70 -9.70 -25.07
C GLY A 4 7.63 -10.67 -25.81
N ARG A 5 7.76 -11.90 -25.32
CA ARG A 5 8.59 -12.93 -25.95
C ARG A 5 8.05 -13.33 -27.34
N PHE A 6 6.72 -13.41 -27.48
CA PHE A 6 6.09 -13.66 -28.78
C PHE A 6 6.37 -12.55 -29.79
N TYR A 7 6.25 -11.27 -29.36
CA TYR A 7 6.56 -10.13 -30.24
C TYR A 7 8.04 -10.09 -30.61
N ASN A 8 8.94 -10.27 -29.65
CA ASN A 8 10.38 -10.19 -29.91
C ASN A 8 10.93 -11.40 -30.69
N GLU A 9 10.57 -12.62 -30.27
CA GLU A 9 11.17 -13.84 -30.81
C GLU A 9 10.44 -14.41 -32.03
N VAL A 10 9.11 -14.21 -32.12
CA VAL A 10 8.32 -14.77 -33.22
C VAL A 10 8.03 -13.73 -34.28
N LEU A 11 7.73 -12.49 -33.91
CA LEU A 11 7.39 -11.43 -34.85
C LEU A 11 8.56 -10.55 -35.21
N GLY A 12 9.70 -10.66 -34.52
CA GLY A 12 10.87 -9.80 -34.72
C GLY A 12 10.59 -8.31 -34.45
N LEU A 13 9.52 -8.00 -33.70
CA LEU A 13 9.12 -6.65 -33.33
C LEU A 13 9.64 -6.32 -31.95
N SER A 14 10.26 -5.14 -31.80
CA SER A 14 10.70 -4.65 -30.50
C SER A 14 9.50 -4.47 -29.58
N TYR A 15 9.45 -5.25 -28.51
CA TYR A 15 8.48 -5.11 -27.44
C TYR A 15 9.21 -4.68 -26.18
N ASP A 16 9.40 -3.38 -26.06
CA ASP A 16 10.20 -2.75 -25.01
C ASP A 16 9.49 -2.62 -23.66
N HIS A 17 8.26 -3.11 -23.54
CA HIS A 17 7.50 -2.96 -22.33
C HIS A 17 7.30 -4.32 -21.67
N GLY A 18 7.81 -4.49 -20.46
CA GLY A 18 7.40 -5.57 -19.57
C GLY A 18 5.88 -5.66 -19.51
N ASP A 19 5.34 -6.84 -19.23
CA ASP A 19 3.89 -7.00 -19.13
C ASP A 19 3.34 -6.04 -18.08
N LYS A 20 2.34 -5.23 -18.44
CA LYS A 20 1.67 -4.34 -17.48
C LYS A 20 0.90 -5.18 -16.48
N PRO A 21 1.22 -5.13 -15.18
CA PRO A 21 0.50 -5.92 -14.18
C PRO A 21 -0.93 -5.44 -14.02
N ILE A 22 -1.20 -4.18 -14.35
CA ILE A 22 -2.51 -3.56 -14.28
C ILE A 22 -2.71 -2.62 -15.49
N THR A 23 -3.90 -2.59 -16.05
CA THR A 23 -4.27 -1.69 -17.15
C THR A 23 -5.06 -0.49 -16.65
N LYS A 24 -5.15 0.58 -17.44
CA LYS A 24 -6.03 1.72 -17.15
C LYS A 24 -7.48 1.27 -16.95
N GLN A 25 -7.94 0.33 -17.79
CA GLN A 25 -9.31 -0.20 -17.69
C GLN A 25 -9.55 -0.96 -16.40
N ASP A 26 -8.56 -1.77 -15.94
CA ASP A 26 -8.67 -2.45 -14.64
C ASP A 26 -8.85 -1.45 -13.48
N LEU A 27 -8.19 -0.28 -13.55
CA LEU A 27 -8.34 0.76 -12.53
C LEU A 27 -9.70 1.44 -12.62
N ILE A 28 -10.14 1.83 -13.83
CA ILE A 28 -11.46 2.44 -14.05
C ILE A 28 -12.58 1.52 -13.56
N ASP A 29 -12.51 0.22 -13.87
CA ASP A 29 -13.52 -0.77 -13.46
C ASP A 29 -13.61 -0.98 -11.94
N ASN A 30 -12.58 -0.54 -11.20
CA ASN A 30 -12.57 -0.55 -9.74
C ASN A 30 -12.88 0.82 -9.12
N CYS A 31 -13.07 1.88 -9.90
CA CYS A 31 -13.56 3.14 -9.38
C CYS A 31 -15.06 3.06 -9.07
N ASP A 32 -15.49 3.85 -8.11
CA ASP A 32 -16.89 3.94 -7.69
C ASP A 32 -17.30 5.40 -7.64
N ASP A 33 -18.29 5.77 -8.46
CA ASP A 33 -18.77 7.15 -8.57
C ASP A 33 -19.41 7.68 -7.28
N GLN A 34 -19.77 6.80 -6.37
CA GLN A 34 -20.32 7.19 -5.06
C GLN A 34 -19.21 7.53 -4.05
N ILE A 35 -17.97 7.15 -4.34
CA ILE A 35 -16.82 7.44 -3.47
C ILE A 35 -16.13 8.69 -3.99
N SER A 36 -16.17 9.76 -3.21
CA SER A 36 -15.53 11.03 -3.56
C SER A 36 -14.67 11.55 -2.41
N MET A 37 -13.50 12.08 -2.75
CA MET A 37 -12.56 12.69 -1.81
C MET A 37 -12.87 14.15 -1.52
N LYS A 38 -13.95 14.71 -2.07
CA LYS A 38 -14.40 16.07 -1.79
C LYS A 38 -14.81 16.22 -0.32
N PRO A 39 -14.54 17.38 0.30
CA PRO A 39 -14.80 17.58 1.74
C PRO A 39 -16.23 17.26 2.17
N GLU A 40 -17.22 17.65 1.36
CA GLU A 40 -18.63 17.42 1.63
C GLU A 40 -19.03 15.94 1.56
N SER A 41 -18.40 15.18 0.66
CA SER A 41 -18.61 13.74 0.52
C SER A 41 -17.92 12.99 1.64
N LEU A 42 -16.69 13.40 1.98
CA LEU A 42 -15.94 12.85 3.10
C LEU A 42 -16.66 13.10 4.44
N ALA A 43 -17.29 14.27 4.62
CA ALA A 43 -18.07 14.54 5.82
C ALA A 43 -19.24 13.56 5.99
N LYS A 44 -19.98 13.27 4.90
CA LYS A 44 -21.08 12.27 4.90
C LYS A 44 -20.56 10.86 5.13
N LEU A 45 -19.39 10.53 4.54
CA LEU A 45 -18.79 9.22 4.70
C LEU A 45 -18.33 8.96 6.15
N LYS A 46 -17.90 10.01 6.87
CA LYS A 46 -17.53 9.89 8.29
C LYS A 46 -18.67 9.32 9.14
N ASP A 47 -19.90 9.73 8.90
CA ASP A 47 -21.07 9.24 9.65
C ASP A 47 -21.27 7.73 9.43
N ILE A 48 -21.01 7.23 8.23
CA ILE A 48 -21.14 5.82 7.87
C ILE A 48 -19.97 5.00 8.43
N ILE A 49 -18.75 5.53 8.35
CA ILE A 49 -17.52 4.80 8.72
C ILE A 49 -17.37 4.75 10.25
N PHE A 50 -17.70 5.81 10.97
CA PHE A 50 -17.52 5.88 12.42
C PHE A 50 -18.48 4.98 13.22
N ASP A 51 -19.42 4.34 12.55
CA ASP A 51 -20.29 3.32 13.14
C ASP A 51 -19.57 1.95 13.25
N GLY A 52 -18.44 1.94 13.96
CA GLY A 52 -17.73 0.72 14.33
C GLY A 52 -16.83 0.10 13.25
N ARG A 53 -16.55 0.78 12.15
CA ARG A 53 -15.63 0.28 11.11
C ARG A 53 -14.18 0.58 11.44
N TYR A 54 -13.30 -0.34 11.07
CA TYR A 54 -11.85 -0.13 11.16
C TYR A 54 -11.36 0.70 9.98
N ILE A 55 -10.56 1.71 10.27
CA ILE A 55 -9.92 2.56 9.27
C ILE A 55 -8.42 2.25 9.25
N TYR A 56 -7.91 2.04 8.05
CA TYR A 56 -6.54 1.69 7.77
C TYR A 56 -5.86 2.83 7.03
N ALA A 57 -4.62 3.11 7.37
CA ALA A 57 -3.77 4.04 6.63
C ALA A 57 -2.57 3.31 6.05
N GLY A 58 -2.18 3.69 4.84
CA GLY A 58 -0.92 3.31 4.21
C GLY A 58 -0.08 4.54 3.96
N ILE A 59 1.21 4.47 4.23
CA ILE A 59 2.13 5.57 3.99
C ILE A 59 3.38 5.03 3.32
N ASP A 60 3.70 5.59 2.18
CA ASP A 60 4.99 5.43 1.52
C ASP A 60 5.73 6.76 1.56
N TYR A 61 6.97 6.75 2.05
CA TYR A 61 7.73 7.97 2.21
C TYR A 61 8.64 8.23 1.02
N SER A 62 8.76 9.49 0.65
CA SER A 62 9.75 9.92 -0.34
C SER A 62 11.15 9.43 0.04
N GLY A 63 11.80 8.72 -0.88
CA GLY A 63 13.18 8.24 -0.74
C GLY A 63 14.24 9.33 -0.90
N GLY A 64 13.85 10.62 -0.90
CA GLY A 64 14.77 11.75 -1.07
C GLY A 64 15.20 12.02 -2.50
N SER A 65 14.60 11.36 -3.49
CA SER A 65 14.75 11.73 -4.91
C SER A 65 13.72 12.79 -5.28
N ASP A 66 14.06 13.68 -6.22
CA ASP A 66 13.15 14.73 -6.72
C ASP A 66 11.85 14.19 -7.36
N LYS A 67 11.77 12.88 -7.57
CA LYS A 67 10.66 12.19 -8.25
C LYS A 67 9.84 11.28 -7.34
N SER A 68 10.33 10.98 -6.14
CA SER A 68 9.60 10.19 -5.15
C SER A 68 8.80 11.10 -4.25
N LEU A 69 7.54 10.77 -4.01
CA LEU A 69 6.60 11.56 -3.22
C LEU A 69 6.18 10.77 -1.98
N THR A 70 5.97 11.47 -0.89
CA THR A 70 5.24 10.85 0.22
C THR A 70 3.77 10.75 -0.15
N VAL A 71 3.19 9.56 0.01
CA VAL A 71 1.78 9.30 -0.28
C VAL A 71 1.10 8.73 0.95
N LEU A 72 -0.04 9.31 1.32
CA LEU A 72 -0.96 8.81 2.33
C LEU A 72 -2.21 8.25 1.65
N THR A 73 -2.62 7.04 2.03
CA THR A 73 -3.91 6.46 1.64
C THR A 73 -4.71 6.07 2.87
N LEU A 74 -6.02 6.34 2.87
CA LEU A 74 -6.95 5.82 3.88
C LEU A 74 -7.95 4.89 3.23
N ALA A 75 -8.25 3.79 3.92
CA ALA A 75 -9.21 2.79 3.44
C ALA A 75 -9.98 2.16 4.60
N THR A 76 -11.12 1.56 4.27
CA THR A 76 -11.95 0.78 5.19
C THR A 76 -12.65 -0.34 4.44
N TYR A 77 -13.21 -1.29 5.17
CA TYR A 77 -14.11 -2.28 4.57
C TYR A 77 -15.55 -1.76 4.57
N ILE A 78 -16.14 -1.65 3.38
CA ILE A 78 -17.57 -1.42 3.17
C ILE A 78 -18.13 -2.67 2.50
N GLU A 79 -19.07 -3.34 3.15
CA GLU A 79 -19.52 -4.66 2.75
C GLU A 79 -18.33 -5.64 2.65
N ASN A 80 -18.02 -6.12 1.43
CA ASN A 80 -16.91 -7.03 1.18
C ASN A 80 -15.74 -6.37 0.41
N PHE A 81 -15.84 -5.05 0.18
CA PHE A 81 -14.82 -4.32 -0.57
C PHE A 81 -13.87 -3.59 0.36
N PHE A 82 -12.58 -3.63 0.06
CA PHE A 82 -11.58 -2.74 0.63
C PHE A 82 -11.60 -1.43 -0.16
N VAL A 83 -12.16 -0.39 0.44
CA VAL A 83 -12.50 0.88 -0.20
C VAL A 83 -11.50 1.94 0.20
N TYR A 84 -10.70 2.39 -0.76
CA TYR A 84 -9.90 3.60 -0.62
C TYR A 84 -10.81 4.80 -0.76
N PHE A 85 -10.89 5.64 0.27
CA PHE A 85 -11.77 6.79 0.27
C PHE A 85 -11.03 8.13 0.40
N TYR A 86 -9.73 8.10 0.70
CA TYR A 86 -8.88 9.27 0.79
C TYR A 86 -7.47 8.93 0.34
N MET A 87 -6.90 9.78 -0.51
CA MET A 87 -5.53 9.67 -0.99
C MET A 87 -4.93 11.06 -1.09
N LYS A 88 -3.67 11.21 -0.70
CA LYS A 88 -2.94 12.47 -0.78
C LYS A 88 -1.48 12.23 -1.16
N LYS A 89 -1.00 12.97 -2.16
CA LYS A 89 0.41 13.14 -2.49
C LYS A 89 0.91 14.44 -1.87
N TYR A 90 2.09 14.41 -1.29
CA TYR A 90 2.72 15.60 -0.71
C TYR A 90 3.72 16.16 -1.72
N GLU A 91 3.34 17.27 -2.37
CA GLU A 91 4.08 17.89 -3.46
C GLU A 91 4.42 19.36 -3.14
N GLY A 92 5.42 19.92 -3.84
CA GLY A 92 5.78 21.32 -3.73
C GLY A 92 6.10 21.75 -2.31
N SER A 93 5.40 22.75 -1.78
CA SER A 93 5.58 23.24 -0.41
C SER A 93 5.14 22.25 0.67
N GLU A 94 4.29 21.29 0.33
CA GLU A 94 3.87 20.20 1.23
C GLU A 94 4.91 19.07 1.33
N ALA A 95 5.95 19.09 0.50
CA ALA A 95 7.03 18.11 0.57
C ALA A 95 7.95 18.29 1.79
N ASP A 96 7.81 19.38 2.55
CA ASP A 96 8.50 19.55 3.85
C ASP A 96 8.08 18.46 4.84
N LEU A 97 9.05 17.78 5.41
CA LEU A 97 8.80 16.61 6.25
C LEU A 97 8.03 16.95 7.54
N ASN A 98 8.24 18.13 8.12
CA ASN A 98 7.49 18.57 9.32
C ASN A 98 6.03 18.86 8.97
N PHE A 99 5.82 19.47 7.80
CA PHE A 99 4.46 19.68 7.29
C PHE A 99 3.77 18.32 7.06
N GLN A 100 4.43 17.41 6.36
CA GLN A 100 3.89 16.06 6.09
C GLN A 100 3.49 15.35 7.39
N MET A 101 4.39 15.30 8.37
CA MET A 101 4.14 14.62 9.64
C MET A 101 2.98 15.27 10.41
N THR A 102 2.92 16.60 10.43
CA THR A 102 1.81 17.32 11.08
C THR A 102 0.47 17.01 10.43
N ASP A 103 0.42 17.03 9.11
CA ASP A 103 -0.80 16.77 8.33
C ASP A 103 -1.22 15.31 8.41
N ILE A 104 -0.28 14.37 8.31
CA ILE A 104 -0.54 12.92 8.44
C ILE A 104 -1.13 12.61 9.83
N ILE A 105 -0.51 13.13 10.89
CA ILE A 105 -0.99 12.93 12.27
C ILE A 105 -2.40 13.51 12.43
N LYS A 106 -2.61 14.75 11.97
CA LYS A 106 -3.92 15.39 12.00
C LYS A 106 -4.96 14.54 11.26
N THR A 107 -4.68 14.14 10.03
CA THR A 107 -5.57 13.33 9.19
C THR A 107 -5.88 11.98 9.86
N CYS A 108 -4.87 11.28 10.36
CA CYS A 108 -5.07 10.00 11.05
C CYS A 108 -5.91 10.13 12.33
N ARG A 109 -5.77 11.24 13.07
CA ARG A 109 -6.62 11.53 14.25
C ARG A 109 -8.07 11.83 13.85
N GLU A 110 -8.25 12.71 12.86
CA GLU A 110 -9.57 13.12 12.36
C GLU A 110 -10.38 11.91 11.84
N TRP A 111 -9.71 10.96 11.21
CA TRP A 111 -10.32 9.73 10.70
C TRP A 111 -10.31 8.59 11.72
N ARG A 112 -9.80 8.80 12.93
CA ARG A 112 -9.71 7.75 13.98
C ARG A 112 -9.05 6.47 13.45
N VAL A 113 -7.95 6.62 12.69
CA VAL A 113 -7.25 5.50 12.07
C VAL A 113 -6.88 4.45 13.11
N ASN A 114 -7.27 3.21 12.89
CA ASN A 114 -7.02 2.11 13.80
C ASN A 114 -5.64 1.48 13.58
N GLN A 115 -5.18 1.46 12.34
CA GLN A 115 -3.87 0.91 11.98
C GLN A 115 -3.22 1.75 10.89
N ILE A 116 -1.93 1.98 11.05
CA ILE A 116 -1.07 2.72 10.13
C ILE A 116 0.02 1.77 9.63
N SER A 117 0.06 1.52 8.34
CA SER A 117 1.04 0.69 7.66
C SER A 117 2.05 1.59 6.95
N VAL A 118 3.33 1.48 7.31
CA VAL A 118 4.36 2.40 6.82
C VAL A 118 5.53 1.65 6.19
N ASP A 119 6.18 2.27 5.18
CA ASP A 119 7.48 1.81 4.73
C ASP A 119 8.53 2.04 5.82
N TYR A 120 9.33 0.99 6.11
CA TYR A 120 10.42 1.08 7.07
C TYR A 120 11.64 1.80 6.48
N GLY A 121 11.91 1.59 5.18
CA GLY A 121 13.13 2.06 4.52
C GLY A 121 13.20 3.56 4.34
N GLY A 122 12.07 4.21 4.10
CA GLY A 122 11.97 5.65 3.82
C GLY A 122 11.99 6.55 5.05
N GLY A 123 11.90 6.01 6.27
CA GLY A 123 11.73 6.92 7.38
C GLY A 123 11.82 6.38 8.79
N MET A 124 13.03 6.13 9.31
CA MET A 124 13.17 5.82 10.74
C MET A 124 12.56 6.93 11.62
N TRP A 125 12.86 8.19 11.34
CA TRP A 125 12.36 9.34 12.10
C TRP A 125 10.83 9.54 11.99
N PRO A 126 10.21 9.56 10.79
CA PRO A 126 8.76 9.61 10.67
C PRO A 126 8.06 8.44 11.39
N ASN A 127 8.59 7.23 11.26
CA ASN A 127 8.04 6.05 11.90
C ASN A 127 8.07 6.12 13.43
N ASP A 128 9.12 6.72 14.00
CA ASP A 128 9.23 6.91 15.44
C ASP A 128 8.26 7.96 15.96
N ILE A 129 8.02 9.04 15.20
CA ILE A 129 7.00 10.03 15.53
C ILE A 129 5.62 9.40 15.54
N LEU A 130 5.26 8.66 14.47
CA LEU A 130 3.97 7.98 14.41
C LEU A 130 3.80 6.95 15.54
N SER A 131 4.87 6.18 15.84
CA SER A 131 4.84 5.19 16.92
C SER A 131 4.67 5.81 18.29
N LYS A 132 5.27 7.00 18.54
CA LYS A 132 5.06 7.77 19.78
C LYS A 132 3.64 8.33 19.88
N GLU A 133 3.08 8.77 18.75
CA GLU A 133 1.77 9.40 18.68
C GLU A 133 0.61 8.42 18.81
N PHE A 134 0.68 7.30 18.07
CA PHE A 134 -0.41 6.34 17.95
C PHE A 134 -0.18 5.03 18.71
N GLY A 135 1.02 4.83 19.22
CA GLY A 135 1.44 3.59 19.86
C GLY A 135 2.01 2.58 18.85
N MET A 136 2.98 1.79 19.33
CA MET A 136 3.72 0.81 18.50
C MET A 136 2.82 -0.29 17.93
N THR A 137 1.73 -0.62 18.59
CA THR A 137 0.77 -1.65 18.15
C THR A 137 -0.11 -1.20 17.00
N ARG A 138 -0.27 0.11 16.80
CA ARG A 138 -1.04 0.67 15.69
C ARG A 138 -0.18 1.00 14.48
N VAL A 139 1.13 1.18 14.65
CA VAL A 139 2.06 1.54 13.57
C VAL A 139 2.85 0.30 13.17
N MET A 140 2.46 -0.30 12.05
CA MET A 140 3.11 -1.46 11.48
C MET A 140 4.13 -1.03 10.43
N LYS A 141 5.37 -1.38 10.66
CA LYS A 141 6.52 -1.04 9.81
C LYS A 141 6.82 -2.20 8.89
N TYR A 142 6.84 -1.96 7.58
CA TYR A 142 7.11 -2.96 6.56
C TYR A 142 8.40 -2.62 5.80
N GLN A 143 9.21 -3.62 5.53
CA GLN A 143 10.36 -3.50 4.66
C GLN A 143 10.32 -4.56 3.58
N TYR A 144 10.47 -4.14 2.34
CA TYR A 144 10.60 -5.07 1.23
C TYR A 144 11.89 -5.87 1.30
N GLY A 145 11.79 -7.16 1.07
CA GLY A 145 12.88 -8.11 1.07
C GLY A 145 12.48 -9.41 0.38
N ASN A 146 13.22 -10.48 0.62
CA ASN A 146 12.97 -11.80 0.06
C ASN A 146 12.89 -12.87 1.16
N PRO A 147 11.97 -12.76 2.13
CA PRO A 147 11.78 -13.81 3.13
C PRO A 147 11.18 -15.06 2.48
N LYS A 148 11.31 -16.22 3.12
CA LYS A 148 10.68 -17.47 2.65
C LYS A 148 9.15 -17.43 2.72
N GLN A 149 8.60 -16.62 3.62
CA GLN A 149 7.16 -16.38 3.79
C GLN A 149 6.80 -15.02 3.21
N ILE A 150 5.54 -14.82 2.86
CA ILE A 150 5.05 -13.51 2.37
C ILE A 150 5.37 -12.39 3.35
N LEU A 151 5.22 -12.67 4.65
CA LEU A 151 5.52 -11.79 5.78
C LEU A 151 6.36 -12.53 6.79
N LYS A 152 7.43 -11.90 7.27
CA LYS A 152 8.27 -12.39 8.37
C LYS A 152 8.43 -11.28 9.40
N TRP A 153 8.06 -11.54 10.65
CA TRP A 153 8.31 -10.61 11.75
C TRP A 153 9.77 -10.62 12.18
N GLU A 154 10.35 -9.43 12.38
CA GLU A 154 11.69 -9.23 12.96
C GLU A 154 11.56 -8.47 14.28
N PRO A 155 11.51 -9.18 15.43
CA PRO A 155 11.26 -8.59 16.74
C PRO A 155 12.34 -7.58 17.16
N ASN A 156 13.59 -7.83 16.84
CA ASN A 156 14.71 -6.94 17.21
C ASN A 156 14.62 -5.56 16.55
N LEU A 157 13.95 -5.46 15.41
CA LEU A 157 13.79 -4.22 14.66
C LEU A 157 12.34 -3.70 14.66
N GLY A 158 11.42 -4.46 15.28
CA GLY A 158 10.02 -4.07 15.37
C GLY A 158 9.35 -3.85 14.00
N ARG A 159 9.66 -4.72 13.02
CA ARG A 159 9.18 -4.58 11.65
C ARG A 159 8.85 -5.93 11.01
N PHE A 160 8.07 -5.87 9.93
CA PHE A 160 7.86 -7.00 9.03
C PHE A 160 8.79 -6.92 7.82
N ILE A 161 9.46 -8.02 7.48
CA ILE A 161 10.05 -8.19 6.15
C ILE A 161 8.98 -8.78 5.25
N VAL A 162 8.76 -8.13 4.12
CA VAL A 162 7.67 -8.42 3.19
C VAL A 162 8.26 -8.88 1.86
N HIS A 163 7.77 -10.00 1.33
CA HIS A 163 8.19 -10.46 0.01
C HIS A 163 7.57 -9.58 -1.09
N ARG A 164 8.36 -8.62 -1.62
CA ARG A 164 7.88 -7.57 -2.53
C ARG A 164 7.06 -8.12 -3.70
N SER A 165 7.58 -9.13 -4.39
CA SER A 165 6.89 -9.68 -5.57
C SER A 165 5.56 -10.34 -5.22
N GLU A 166 5.49 -11.06 -4.12
CA GLU A 166 4.25 -11.76 -3.73
C GLU A 166 3.16 -10.80 -3.27
N VAL A 167 3.51 -9.77 -2.47
CA VAL A 167 2.51 -8.82 -2.00
C VAL A 167 2.00 -7.94 -3.14
N LEU A 168 2.87 -7.49 -4.05
CA LEU A 168 2.44 -6.74 -5.23
C LEU A 168 1.59 -7.61 -6.17
N SER A 169 1.96 -8.90 -6.38
CA SER A 169 1.15 -9.84 -7.14
C SER A 169 -0.23 -10.04 -6.52
N SER A 170 -0.29 -10.16 -5.19
CA SER A 170 -1.55 -10.31 -4.46
C SER A 170 -2.42 -9.07 -4.59
N PHE A 171 -1.83 -7.88 -4.44
CA PHE A 171 -2.54 -6.61 -4.55
C PHE A 171 -3.06 -6.35 -5.96
N PHE A 172 -2.23 -6.48 -7.01
CA PHE A 172 -2.68 -6.36 -8.39
C PHE A 172 -3.72 -7.43 -8.75
N GLY A 173 -3.56 -8.66 -8.23
CA GLY A 173 -4.55 -9.72 -8.37
C GLY A 173 -5.89 -9.38 -7.70
N ALA A 174 -5.87 -8.69 -6.57
CA ALA A 174 -7.08 -8.21 -5.90
C ALA A 174 -7.81 -7.14 -6.74
N ILE A 175 -7.08 -6.20 -7.33
CA ILE A 175 -7.65 -5.21 -8.25
C ILE A 175 -8.27 -5.89 -9.48
N LYS A 176 -7.55 -6.82 -10.12
CA LYS A 176 -8.05 -7.53 -11.33
C LYS A 176 -9.32 -8.35 -11.09
N ARG A 177 -9.54 -8.84 -9.87
CA ARG A 177 -10.77 -9.58 -9.52
C ARG A 177 -12.02 -8.71 -9.48
N ARG A 178 -11.91 -7.37 -9.45
CA ARG A 178 -12.99 -6.37 -9.48
C ARG A 178 -14.02 -6.45 -8.34
N ASN A 179 -13.86 -7.39 -7.43
CA ASN A 179 -14.77 -7.61 -6.30
C ASN A 179 -14.06 -7.58 -4.94
N VAL A 180 -12.88 -6.98 -4.88
CA VAL A 180 -12.06 -6.93 -3.64
C VAL A 180 -11.72 -5.49 -3.28
N VAL A 181 -11.32 -4.68 -4.26
CA VAL A 181 -10.81 -3.31 -4.04
C VAL A 181 -11.72 -2.32 -4.75
N LYS A 182 -11.92 -1.16 -4.13
CA LYS A 182 -12.56 0.01 -4.75
C LYS A 182 -11.71 1.26 -4.55
N PHE A 183 -11.70 2.12 -5.57
CA PHE A 183 -11.06 3.42 -5.56
C PHE A 183 -12.11 4.53 -5.63
N PRO A 184 -11.78 5.79 -5.30
CA PRO A 184 -12.63 6.93 -5.56
C PRO A 184 -13.05 7.02 -7.03
N ASN A 185 -14.03 7.87 -7.33
CA ASN A 185 -14.41 8.13 -8.71
C ASN A 185 -13.19 8.46 -9.57
N TRP A 186 -13.27 8.14 -10.87
CA TRP A 186 -12.09 8.20 -11.75
C TRP A 186 -11.44 9.59 -11.81
N ASP A 187 -12.24 10.65 -11.85
CA ASP A 187 -11.71 12.02 -12.01
C ASP A 187 -10.78 12.41 -10.84
N GLU A 188 -11.11 11.95 -9.63
CA GLU A 188 -10.31 12.21 -8.43
C GLU A 188 -9.17 11.20 -8.25
N PHE A 189 -9.32 9.99 -8.78
CA PHE A 189 -8.31 8.94 -8.69
C PHE A 189 -7.27 9.00 -9.81
N GLU A 190 -7.57 9.57 -10.98
CA GLU A 190 -6.68 9.59 -12.16
C GLU A 190 -5.26 10.10 -11.84
N PRO A 191 -5.03 11.16 -11.02
CA PRO A 191 -3.68 11.62 -10.66
C PRO A 191 -2.84 10.56 -9.91
N PHE A 192 -3.50 9.65 -9.21
CA PHE A 192 -2.89 8.53 -8.48
C PHE A 192 -2.72 7.30 -9.37
N ALA A 193 -3.62 7.10 -10.32
CA ALA A 193 -3.62 5.97 -11.24
C ALA A 193 -2.38 5.92 -12.14
N ALA A 194 -1.76 7.07 -12.41
CA ALA A 194 -0.53 7.16 -13.18
C ALA A 194 0.61 6.33 -12.56
N ASP A 195 0.72 6.32 -11.22
CA ASP A 195 1.72 5.54 -10.50
C ASP A 195 1.53 4.03 -10.73
N PHE A 196 0.28 3.55 -10.73
CA PHE A 196 -0.06 2.16 -11.04
C PHE A 196 0.35 1.77 -12.47
N GLN A 197 0.18 2.70 -13.41
CA GLN A 197 0.51 2.47 -14.81
C GLN A 197 2.01 2.56 -15.08
N SER A 198 2.81 3.13 -14.18
CA SER A 198 4.27 3.17 -14.27
C SER A 198 4.91 1.81 -14.03
N VAL A 199 4.23 0.93 -13.29
CA VAL A 199 4.75 -0.38 -12.90
C VAL A 199 4.71 -1.35 -14.07
N THR A 200 5.80 -2.10 -14.23
CA THR A 200 5.94 -3.21 -15.17
C THR A 200 6.30 -4.48 -14.42
N ALA A 201 5.94 -5.62 -14.97
CA ALA A 201 6.26 -6.92 -14.42
C ALA A 201 7.05 -7.75 -15.42
N ASN A 202 8.17 -8.32 -14.98
CA ASN A 202 8.99 -9.23 -15.77
C ASN A 202 9.03 -10.59 -15.08
N TYR A 203 8.78 -11.67 -15.83
CA TYR A 203 8.88 -13.00 -15.29
C TYR A 203 10.35 -13.45 -15.20
N ASN A 204 10.78 -13.81 -14.00
CA ASN A 204 12.11 -14.36 -13.78
C ASN A 204 12.03 -15.90 -13.82
N GLU A 205 12.62 -16.51 -14.84
CA GLU A 205 12.60 -17.96 -15.05
C GLU A 205 13.33 -18.73 -13.94
N LYS A 206 14.37 -18.14 -13.34
CA LYS A 206 15.16 -18.80 -12.29
C LYS A 206 14.38 -18.91 -10.97
N THR A 207 13.70 -17.84 -10.60
CA THR A 207 12.91 -17.80 -9.36
C THR A 207 11.47 -18.19 -9.57
N ARG A 208 11.01 -18.28 -10.82
CA ARG A 208 9.60 -18.50 -11.23
C ARG A 208 8.62 -17.47 -10.67
N MET A 209 9.11 -16.24 -10.49
CA MET A 209 8.35 -15.15 -9.88
C MET A 209 8.31 -13.94 -10.80
N LEU A 210 7.28 -13.11 -10.64
CA LEU A 210 7.23 -11.80 -11.25
C LEU A 210 8.14 -10.84 -10.48
N ILE A 211 8.96 -10.09 -11.20
CA ILE A 211 9.75 -8.98 -10.67
C ILE A 211 9.08 -7.70 -11.12
N TYR A 212 8.66 -6.89 -10.15
CA TYR A 212 8.03 -5.61 -10.41
C TYR A 212 9.07 -4.50 -10.43
N GLN A 213 9.00 -3.68 -11.45
CA GLN A 213 9.85 -2.52 -11.67
C GLN A 213 8.98 -1.33 -12.08
N HIS A 214 9.43 -0.13 -11.85
CA HIS A 214 8.79 1.08 -12.37
C HIS A 214 9.74 1.83 -13.30
N ASN A 215 9.18 2.69 -14.12
CA ASN A 215 9.97 3.60 -14.94
C ASN A 215 10.62 4.65 -14.01
N LEU A 216 11.93 4.76 -14.04
CA LEU A 216 12.69 5.71 -13.21
C LEU A 216 12.26 7.18 -13.38
N ASN A 217 11.50 7.50 -14.43
CA ASN A 217 10.97 8.82 -14.69
C ASN A 217 9.54 9.05 -14.15
N GLN A 218 8.91 8.03 -13.57
CA GLN A 218 7.54 8.10 -13.06
C GLN A 218 7.50 7.51 -11.65
N PRO A 219 6.79 8.14 -10.69
CA PRO A 219 6.64 7.62 -9.34
C PRO A 219 5.81 6.32 -9.34
N ASP A 220 5.99 5.50 -8.31
CA ASP A 220 5.16 4.33 -7.98
C ASP A 220 4.69 4.38 -6.51
N ASP A 221 4.89 5.51 -5.84
CA ASP A 221 4.67 5.69 -4.40
C ASP A 221 3.21 5.42 -4.01
N THR A 222 2.23 5.80 -4.87
CA THR A 222 0.81 5.48 -4.63
C THR A 222 0.56 3.97 -4.61
N VAL A 223 1.25 3.21 -5.45
CA VAL A 223 1.12 1.74 -5.45
C VAL A 223 1.61 1.17 -4.13
N HIS A 224 2.76 1.64 -3.64
CA HIS A 224 3.35 1.15 -2.40
C HIS A 224 2.52 1.55 -1.18
N SER A 225 2.11 2.81 -1.07
CA SER A 225 1.20 3.26 -0.02
C SER A 225 -0.09 2.43 0.01
N SER A 226 -0.73 2.23 -1.16
CA SER A 226 -1.96 1.44 -1.27
C SER A 226 -1.73 -0.04 -0.95
N CYS A 227 -0.63 -0.62 -1.44
CA CYS A 227 -0.29 -2.02 -1.16
C CYS A 227 -0.03 -2.25 0.35
N LEU A 228 0.73 -1.37 1.01
CA LEU A 228 0.98 -1.46 2.45
C LEU A 228 -0.31 -1.33 3.26
N ASN A 229 -1.21 -0.42 2.85
CA ASN A 229 -2.52 -0.27 3.46
C ASN A 229 -3.35 -1.57 3.34
N PHE A 230 -3.41 -2.15 2.14
CA PHE A 230 -4.12 -3.40 1.87
C PHE A 230 -3.57 -4.57 2.69
N ILE A 231 -2.25 -4.77 2.72
CA ILE A 231 -1.61 -5.83 3.51
C ILE A 231 -1.87 -5.63 5.00
N GLY A 232 -1.73 -4.40 5.48
CA GLY A 232 -1.99 -4.06 6.87
C GLY A 232 -3.40 -4.43 7.29
N SER A 233 -4.40 -4.17 6.44
CA SER A 233 -5.77 -4.55 6.72
C SER A 233 -5.96 -6.07 6.86
N MET A 234 -5.22 -6.85 6.08
CA MET A 234 -5.27 -8.31 6.14
C MET A 234 -4.66 -8.87 7.43
N CYS A 235 -3.63 -8.20 7.99
CA CYS A 235 -2.99 -8.61 9.22
C CYS A 235 -3.92 -8.53 10.46
N LEU A 236 -4.96 -7.73 10.42
CA LEU A 236 -5.94 -7.60 11.51
C LEU A 236 -7.20 -8.45 11.33
N GLN A 237 -7.40 -9.05 10.17
CA GLN A 237 -8.58 -9.87 9.94
C GLN A 237 -8.46 -11.26 10.59
N PRO A 238 -9.53 -11.75 11.29
CA PRO A 238 -9.50 -13.04 12.00
C PRO A 238 -9.32 -14.28 11.11
N ARG A 239 -9.43 -14.11 9.79
CA ARG A 239 -9.48 -15.22 8.81
C ARG A 239 -8.15 -15.56 8.15
N MET A 240 -7.10 -14.81 8.41
CA MET A 240 -5.76 -15.16 7.95
C MET A 240 -4.92 -15.56 9.15
N ASP A 241 -4.22 -16.69 9.06
CA ASP A 241 -3.19 -17.15 10.00
C ASP A 241 -1.94 -16.24 9.97
N ILE A 242 -2.16 -14.94 9.85
CA ILE A 242 -1.14 -13.92 9.93
C ILE A 242 -1.03 -13.52 11.40
N ILE A 243 0.17 -13.58 11.93
CA ILE A 243 0.49 -13.30 13.34
C ILE A 243 -0.02 -11.90 13.70
N ARG A 244 -0.99 -11.82 14.60
CA ARG A 244 -1.50 -10.55 15.11
C ARG A 244 -0.46 -9.89 16.03
N PRO A 245 -0.39 -8.55 16.09
CA PRO A 245 0.51 -7.84 17.02
C PRO A 245 0.33 -8.23 18.49
N ASP A 246 -0.89 -8.50 18.92
CA ASP A 246 -1.23 -8.97 20.28
C ASP A 246 -0.68 -10.37 20.57
N LYS A 247 -0.54 -11.24 19.55
CA LYS A 247 0.12 -12.54 19.71
C LYS A 247 1.65 -12.42 19.69
N ILE A 248 2.20 -11.35 19.10
CA ILE A 248 3.64 -11.11 19.10
C ILE A 248 4.12 -10.78 20.53
N ALA A 249 3.33 -10.07 21.32
CA ALA A 249 3.65 -9.77 22.72
C ALA A 249 3.70 -11.04 23.61
N SER A 250 2.85 -12.04 23.33
CA SER A 250 2.84 -13.28 24.11
C SER A 250 4.02 -14.24 23.79
N TYR A 251 4.67 -14.08 22.64
CA TYR A 251 5.87 -14.86 22.30
C TYR A 251 7.11 -14.44 23.10
N HIS A 252 7.12 -13.26 23.72
CA HIS A 252 8.22 -12.80 24.56
C HIS A 252 8.18 -13.36 25.99
N GLU A 253 7.04 -13.92 26.43
CA GLU A 253 6.92 -14.47 27.78
C GLU A 253 7.26 -15.98 27.87
N GLU A 254 7.37 -16.68 26.73
CA GLU A 254 7.53 -18.15 26.73
C GLU A 254 8.90 -18.68 26.28
N THR A 255 9.91 -17.85 26.05
CA THR A 255 11.27 -18.33 25.83
C THR A 255 12.05 -18.30 27.14
N PRO A 256 12.19 -19.44 27.85
CA PRO A 256 13.16 -19.52 28.95
C PRO A 256 14.55 -19.38 28.35
N TYR A 257 15.31 -18.45 28.89
CA TYR A 257 16.74 -18.37 28.66
C TYR A 257 17.39 -19.69 29.12
N TYR A 258 17.92 -20.45 28.18
CA TYR A 258 18.92 -21.43 28.39
C TYR A 258 20.20 -21.02 27.65
#